data_208fc7685665db2d4d68d05399fe8139
#
_entry.id   208fc7685665db2d4d68d05399fe8139
#
_cell.length_a   1.000
_cell.length_b   1.000
_cell.length_c   1.000
_cell.angle_alpha   90.00
_cell.angle_beta   90.00
_cell.angle_gamma   90.00
#
_symmetry.space_group_name_H-M   'P 1'
#
loop_
_entity.id
_entity.type
_entity.pdbx_description
1 polymer ?
#
loop_
_entity_poly.entity_id
_entity_poly.type
_entity_poly.pdbx_seq_one_letter_code
_entity_poly.pdbx_strand_id
1 'polypeptide(L)'
;DALREKIRKYFKDNHDDYIQPKFCWQGSFAMNTILNPIKDEDGLGAYDLDDGIYFVGDESDKKDLEWYHTEIYEAVKDHTSKGAEDNAPCVTVLYADGHHVDLPCYFMVTGESPQLSHRKTPWIESDPKGLRKWFNDECANKVNLKRIVRYLKAWCDNIKDETDKKMPTGCILTMLATEHFAEPDDDNREDVQMRDVLVKMYDALSAEGGFKCIRPTEPYDDLFEGYSEKRKKEFLEELKSFKEDAVRAINCKNPHDACLK
;
A
#
# COMPACT_ATOMS: atom_id res chain seq x y z
N ASP A 1 -17.74 5.11 -8.25
CA ASP A 1 -19.09 4.51 -8.12
C ASP A 1 -19.54 3.79 -9.41
N ALA A 2 -19.33 4.35 -10.61
CA ALA A 2 -19.74 3.72 -11.87
C ALA A 2 -19.17 2.31 -12.08
N LEU A 3 -17.90 2.07 -11.70
CA LEU A 3 -17.26 0.76 -11.78
C LEU A 3 -17.96 -0.26 -10.87
N ARG A 4 -18.25 0.11 -9.62
CA ARG A 4 -18.97 -0.75 -8.67
C ARG A 4 -20.39 -1.07 -9.15
N GLU A 5 -21.10 -0.09 -9.72
CA GLU A 5 -22.43 -0.30 -10.29
C GLU A 5 -22.39 -1.27 -11.48
N LYS A 6 -21.37 -1.16 -12.36
CA LYS A 6 -21.20 -2.09 -13.47
C LYS A 6 -20.98 -3.51 -12.98
N ILE A 7 -20.11 -3.70 -11.98
CA ILE A 7 -19.87 -5.03 -11.38
C ILE A 7 -21.15 -5.58 -10.73
N ARG A 8 -21.86 -4.78 -9.91
CA ARG A 8 -23.14 -5.22 -9.30
C ARG A 8 -24.16 -5.64 -10.37
N LYS A 9 -24.28 -4.84 -11.43
CA LYS A 9 -25.21 -5.15 -12.52
C LYS A 9 -24.81 -6.46 -13.20
N TYR A 10 -23.53 -6.66 -13.50
CA TYR A 10 -23.06 -7.89 -14.11
C TYR A 10 -23.40 -9.12 -13.26
N PHE A 11 -23.10 -9.10 -11.97
CA PHE A 11 -23.40 -10.20 -11.06
C PHE A 11 -24.89 -10.43 -10.91
N LYS A 12 -25.70 -9.38 -10.86
CA LYS A 12 -27.15 -9.50 -10.82
C LYS A 12 -27.75 -10.11 -12.11
N ASP A 13 -27.20 -9.76 -13.26
CA ASP A 13 -27.72 -10.22 -14.55
C ASP A 13 -27.28 -11.65 -14.90
N ASN A 14 -26.10 -12.10 -14.43
CA ASN A 14 -25.50 -13.37 -14.80
C ASN A 14 -25.43 -14.39 -13.65
N HIS A 15 -25.49 -13.94 -12.40
CA HIS A 15 -25.31 -14.74 -11.18
C HIS A 15 -26.23 -14.25 -10.05
N ASP A 16 -27.55 -14.07 -10.32
CA ASP A 16 -28.51 -13.55 -9.34
C ASP A 16 -28.79 -14.54 -8.20
N ASP A 17 -28.55 -15.82 -8.44
CA ASP A 17 -28.61 -16.91 -7.47
C ASP A 17 -27.35 -17.07 -6.60
N TYR A 18 -26.28 -16.32 -6.94
CA TYR A 18 -25.03 -16.34 -6.20
C TYR A 18 -24.90 -15.13 -5.24
N ILE A 19 -23.98 -15.23 -4.29
CA ILE A 19 -23.63 -14.14 -3.37
C ILE A 19 -23.25 -12.89 -4.14
N GLN A 20 -23.91 -11.77 -3.85
CA GLN A 20 -23.65 -10.51 -4.52
C GLN A 20 -22.42 -9.79 -3.93
N PRO A 21 -21.59 -9.14 -4.78
CA PRO A 21 -20.32 -8.53 -4.35
C PRO A 21 -20.54 -7.32 -3.43
N LYS A 22 -19.76 -7.28 -2.34
CA LYS A 22 -19.61 -6.11 -1.46
C LYS A 22 -18.26 -5.45 -1.72
N PHE A 23 -18.16 -4.14 -1.53
CA PHE A 23 -16.96 -3.37 -1.85
C PHE A 23 -16.41 -2.67 -0.63
N CYS A 24 -15.08 -2.55 -0.58
CA CYS A 24 -14.40 -1.82 0.46
C CYS A 24 -13.09 -1.20 -0.06
N TRP A 25 -13.00 0.13 -0.01
CA TRP A 25 -11.75 0.83 -0.26
C TRP A 25 -10.66 0.35 0.69
N GLN A 26 -9.49 0.09 0.17
CA GLN A 26 -8.33 -0.37 0.91
C GLN A 26 -7.05 0.33 0.44
N GLY A 27 -5.88 -0.15 0.87
CA GLY A 27 -4.59 0.41 0.47
C GLY A 27 -4.37 1.87 0.89
N SER A 28 -3.53 2.54 0.14
CA SER A 28 -3.06 3.89 0.46
C SER A 28 -4.15 4.95 0.43
N PHE A 29 -5.13 4.81 -0.47
CA PHE A 29 -6.28 5.71 -0.55
C PHE A 29 -7.13 5.66 0.73
N ALA A 30 -7.48 4.45 1.18
CA ALA A 30 -8.32 4.27 2.36
C ALA A 30 -7.62 4.68 3.68
N MET A 31 -6.28 4.71 3.68
CA MET A 31 -5.44 5.15 4.80
C MET A 31 -5.12 6.65 4.76
N ASN A 32 -5.55 7.39 3.72
CA ASN A 32 -5.17 8.79 3.46
C ASN A 32 -3.64 8.99 3.37
N THR A 33 -2.95 8.02 2.77
CA THR A 33 -1.49 8.07 2.54
C THR A 33 -1.13 7.95 1.06
N ILE A 34 -2.11 8.13 0.16
CA ILE A 34 -1.87 8.25 -1.28
C ILE A 34 -1.08 9.52 -1.59
N LEU A 35 -0.22 9.44 -2.58
CA LEU A 35 0.57 10.57 -3.09
C LEU A 35 0.04 11.05 -4.42
N ASN A 36 0.29 12.32 -4.75
CA ASN A 36 0.24 12.76 -6.13
C ASN A 36 1.38 12.09 -6.88
N PRO A 37 1.11 11.47 -8.03
CA PRO A 37 2.15 10.78 -8.78
C PRO A 37 3.20 11.76 -9.32
N ILE A 38 4.42 11.27 -9.48
CA ILE A 38 5.43 11.91 -10.31
C ILE A 38 4.91 11.85 -11.74
N LYS A 39 4.89 13.00 -12.41
CA LYS A 39 4.38 13.09 -13.78
C LYS A 39 5.49 12.79 -14.78
N ASP A 40 5.15 11.98 -15.79
CA ASP A 40 6.01 11.74 -16.93
C ASP A 40 6.10 12.95 -17.88
N GLU A 41 6.80 12.79 -19.00
CA GLU A 41 6.98 13.85 -20.01
C GLU A 41 5.65 14.27 -20.65
N ASP A 42 4.64 13.40 -20.68
CA ASP A 42 3.29 13.68 -21.18
C ASP A 42 2.39 14.35 -20.12
N GLY A 43 2.92 14.58 -18.93
CA GLY A 43 2.20 15.17 -17.79
C GLY A 43 1.24 14.20 -17.10
N LEU A 44 1.32 12.90 -17.41
CA LEU A 44 0.57 11.82 -16.79
C LEU A 44 1.37 11.27 -15.62
N GLY A 45 0.67 10.71 -14.65
CA GLY A 45 1.29 10.04 -13.52
C GLY A 45 0.43 8.88 -13.06
N ALA A 46 1.04 7.72 -12.87
CA ALA A 46 0.35 6.53 -12.43
C ALA A 46 0.10 6.56 -10.91
N TYR A 47 -1.12 6.22 -10.50
CA TYR A 47 -1.45 5.92 -9.11
C TYR A 47 -2.51 4.83 -9.03
N ASP A 48 -2.47 4.08 -7.94
CA ASP A 48 -3.30 2.92 -7.73
C ASP A 48 -4.41 3.22 -6.73
N LEU A 49 -5.62 2.78 -7.05
CA LEU A 49 -6.75 2.75 -6.14
C LEU A 49 -7.13 1.31 -5.89
N ASP A 50 -7.05 0.87 -4.65
CA ASP A 50 -7.44 -0.50 -4.27
C ASP A 50 -8.90 -0.54 -3.85
N ASP A 51 -9.76 -1.24 -4.60
CA ASP A 51 -11.17 -1.44 -4.27
C ASP A 51 -11.49 -2.94 -4.11
N GLY A 52 -11.35 -3.44 -2.90
CA GLY A 52 -11.56 -4.86 -2.60
C GLY A 52 -13.00 -5.30 -2.81
N ILE A 53 -13.17 -6.42 -3.52
CA ILE A 53 -14.45 -7.08 -3.78
C ILE A 53 -14.58 -8.27 -2.84
N TYR A 54 -15.66 -8.32 -2.07
CA TYR A 54 -15.89 -9.34 -1.04
C TYR A 54 -17.16 -10.12 -1.32
N PHE A 55 -17.02 -11.44 -1.39
CA PHE A 55 -18.12 -12.40 -1.38
C PHE A 55 -18.20 -13.03 0.01
N VAL A 56 -19.32 -12.87 0.70
CA VAL A 56 -19.50 -13.31 2.10
C VAL A 56 -20.58 -14.35 2.16
N GLY A 57 -20.22 -15.57 2.49
CA GLY A 57 -21.15 -16.73 2.53
C GLY A 57 -20.61 -17.86 3.37
N ASP A 58 -21.13 -19.07 3.16
CA ASP A 58 -20.63 -20.29 3.78
C ASP A 58 -19.51 -20.90 2.94
N GLU A 59 -18.65 -21.76 3.51
CA GLU A 59 -17.54 -22.40 2.77
C GLU A 59 -18.05 -23.20 1.55
N SER A 60 -19.26 -23.75 1.60
CA SER A 60 -19.88 -24.45 0.47
C SER A 60 -20.25 -23.54 -0.73
N ASP A 61 -20.34 -22.24 -0.51
CA ASP A 61 -20.63 -21.26 -1.57
C ASP A 61 -19.36 -20.86 -2.32
N LYS A 62 -18.18 -21.11 -1.74
CA LYS A 62 -16.90 -20.73 -2.31
C LYS A 62 -16.65 -21.40 -3.66
N LYS A 63 -16.40 -20.61 -4.67
CA LYS A 63 -16.01 -21.06 -6.01
C LYS A 63 -14.50 -21.20 -6.11
N ASP A 64 -14.01 -21.78 -7.19
CA ASP A 64 -12.59 -21.79 -7.51
C ASP A 64 -12.09 -20.36 -7.71
N LEU A 65 -10.85 -20.09 -7.32
CA LEU A 65 -10.25 -18.76 -7.43
C LEU A 65 -10.27 -18.20 -8.87
N GLU A 66 -10.12 -19.07 -9.87
CA GLU A 66 -10.16 -18.73 -11.29
C GLU A 66 -11.55 -18.19 -11.69
N TRP A 67 -12.63 -18.72 -11.11
CA TRP A 67 -13.97 -18.22 -11.34
C TRP A 67 -14.10 -16.74 -10.94
N TYR A 68 -13.61 -16.35 -9.76
CA TYR A 68 -13.67 -14.94 -9.33
C TYR A 68 -12.90 -14.01 -10.24
N HIS A 69 -11.70 -14.39 -10.65
CA HIS A 69 -10.90 -13.61 -11.59
C HIS A 69 -11.61 -13.45 -12.94
N THR A 70 -12.14 -14.55 -13.48
CA THR A 70 -12.85 -14.56 -14.76
C THR A 70 -14.08 -13.68 -14.71
N GLU A 71 -14.95 -13.83 -13.72
CA GLU A 71 -16.21 -13.10 -13.64
C GLU A 71 -15.99 -11.60 -13.40
N ILE A 72 -15.00 -11.24 -12.57
CA ILE A 72 -14.65 -9.83 -12.36
C ILE A 72 -14.07 -9.23 -13.62
N TYR A 73 -13.15 -9.94 -14.32
CA TYR A 73 -12.59 -9.47 -15.58
C TYR A 73 -13.69 -9.25 -16.63
N GLU A 74 -14.59 -10.23 -16.83
CA GLU A 74 -15.72 -10.12 -17.76
C GLU A 74 -16.64 -8.92 -17.42
N ALA A 75 -16.85 -8.66 -16.14
CA ALA A 75 -17.66 -7.52 -15.68
C ALA A 75 -17.05 -6.17 -16.05
N VAL A 76 -15.69 -6.07 -16.15
CA VAL A 76 -15.02 -4.76 -16.26
C VAL A 76 -14.17 -4.56 -17.51
N LYS A 77 -13.88 -5.60 -18.31
CA LYS A 77 -12.96 -5.55 -19.45
C LYS A 77 -13.23 -4.43 -20.46
N ASP A 78 -14.47 -3.98 -20.56
CA ASP A 78 -14.92 -2.91 -21.45
C ASP A 78 -15.44 -1.67 -20.69
N HIS A 79 -15.03 -1.50 -19.40
CA HIS A 79 -15.44 -0.36 -18.57
C HIS A 79 -14.82 0.95 -19.05
N THR A 80 -13.60 0.89 -19.54
CA THR A 80 -12.85 2.04 -20.08
C THR A 80 -12.36 1.75 -21.49
N SER A 81 -11.92 2.79 -22.20
CA SER A 81 -11.28 2.62 -23.52
C SER A 81 -9.90 1.94 -23.46
N LYS A 82 -9.28 1.90 -22.26
CA LYS A 82 -8.01 1.20 -22.03
C LYS A 82 -8.20 -0.25 -21.59
N GLY A 83 -9.44 -0.64 -21.24
CA GLY A 83 -9.78 -1.98 -20.82
C GLY A 83 -9.33 -2.35 -19.42
N ALA A 84 -9.14 -3.65 -19.20
CA ALA A 84 -8.66 -4.21 -17.95
C ALA A 84 -7.62 -5.30 -18.20
N GLU A 85 -6.81 -5.56 -17.19
CA GLU A 85 -5.82 -6.64 -17.15
C GLU A 85 -6.15 -7.60 -16.01
N ASP A 86 -5.96 -8.89 -16.25
CA ASP A 86 -6.14 -9.92 -15.24
C ASP A 86 -4.78 -10.36 -14.72
N ASN A 87 -4.33 -9.67 -13.68
CA ASN A 87 -3.07 -9.91 -13.01
C ASN A 87 -3.20 -10.98 -11.91
N ALA A 88 -2.08 -11.56 -11.46
CA ALA A 88 -2.12 -12.65 -10.48
C ALA A 88 -2.84 -12.28 -9.15
N PRO A 89 -2.64 -11.09 -8.54
CA PRO A 89 -3.31 -10.73 -7.30
C PRO A 89 -4.72 -10.13 -7.48
N CYS A 90 -5.05 -9.61 -8.67
CA CYS A 90 -6.31 -8.88 -8.89
C CYS A 90 -6.56 -8.60 -10.36
N VAL A 91 -7.79 -8.25 -10.69
CA VAL A 91 -8.11 -7.59 -11.96
C VAL A 91 -7.85 -6.09 -11.82
N THR A 92 -7.13 -5.51 -12.76
CA THR A 92 -6.76 -4.08 -12.80
C THR A 92 -7.51 -3.38 -13.94
N VAL A 93 -8.26 -2.33 -13.64
CA VAL A 93 -8.94 -1.49 -14.65
C VAL A 93 -8.07 -0.29 -14.96
N LEU A 94 -7.74 -0.10 -16.24
CA LEU A 94 -6.85 0.96 -16.71
C LEU A 94 -7.65 2.19 -17.17
N TYR A 95 -7.20 3.39 -16.84
CA TYR A 95 -7.83 4.65 -17.23
C TYR A 95 -6.91 5.51 -18.12
N ALA A 96 -7.51 6.38 -18.90
CA ALA A 96 -6.80 7.16 -19.91
C ALA A 96 -5.87 8.22 -19.32
N ASP A 97 -6.11 8.66 -18.09
CA ASP A 97 -5.32 9.65 -17.35
C ASP A 97 -4.15 9.05 -16.55
N GLY A 98 -3.90 7.74 -16.72
CA GLY A 98 -2.78 7.02 -16.11
C GLY A 98 -3.09 6.35 -14.78
N HIS A 99 -4.23 6.67 -14.14
CA HIS A 99 -4.58 5.93 -12.93
C HIS A 99 -5.16 4.54 -13.26
N HIS A 100 -5.08 3.64 -12.29
CA HIS A 100 -5.74 2.34 -12.38
C HIS A 100 -6.44 1.98 -11.07
N VAL A 101 -7.41 1.08 -11.20
CA VAL A 101 -8.16 0.56 -10.06
C VAL A 101 -7.92 -0.93 -9.97
N ASP A 102 -7.28 -1.34 -8.90
CA ASP A 102 -7.07 -2.74 -8.55
C ASP A 102 -8.28 -3.28 -7.82
N LEU A 103 -8.76 -4.42 -8.28
CA LEU A 103 -9.94 -5.13 -7.81
C LEU A 103 -9.57 -6.49 -7.19
N PRO A 104 -8.83 -6.52 -6.07
CA PRO A 104 -8.56 -7.79 -5.39
C PRO A 104 -9.88 -8.39 -4.89
N CYS A 105 -10.02 -9.70 -5.13
CA CYS A 105 -11.23 -10.41 -4.79
C CYS A 105 -11.02 -11.30 -3.57
N TYR A 106 -11.95 -11.24 -2.65
CA TYR A 106 -11.93 -11.98 -1.40
C TYR A 106 -13.18 -12.85 -1.26
N PHE A 107 -12.98 -14.07 -0.81
CA PHE A 107 -14.05 -14.85 -0.20
C PHE A 107 -13.91 -14.82 1.33
N MET A 108 -15.01 -14.69 2.04
CA MET A 108 -15.00 -14.61 3.49
C MET A 108 -16.17 -15.41 4.06
N VAL A 109 -15.85 -16.40 4.89
CA VAL A 109 -16.85 -17.03 5.75
C VAL A 109 -17.19 -16.08 6.88
N THR A 110 -18.47 -16.01 7.24
CA THR A 110 -18.94 -15.09 8.30
C THR A 110 -18.22 -15.36 9.62
N GLY A 111 -17.49 -14.38 10.12
CA GLY A 111 -16.72 -14.47 11.37
C GLY A 111 -15.26 -14.93 11.19
N GLU A 112 -14.83 -15.21 9.97
CA GLU A 112 -13.46 -15.62 9.66
C GLU A 112 -12.70 -14.50 8.92
N SER A 113 -11.38 -14.68 8.80
CA SER A 113 -10.54 -13.77 8.03
C SER A 113 -10.80 -13.92 6.53
N PRO A 114 -10.77 -12.80 5.78
CA PRO A 114 -10.92 -12.86 4.33
C PRO A 114 -9.77 -13.63 3.66
N GLN A 115 -10.11 -14.37 2.61
CA GLN A 115 -9.14 -15.08 1.78
C GLN A 115 -9.08 -14.42 0.40
N LEU A 116 -7.91 -13.97 0.00
CA LEU A 116 -7.64 -13.38 -1.30
C LEU A 116 -7.54 -14.47 -2.37
N SER A 117 -8.25 -14.31 -3.48
CA SER A 117 -8.03 -15.10 -4.68
C SER A 117 -6.75 -14.62 -5.37
N HIS A 118 -5.78 -15.54 -5.55
CA HIS A 118 -4.50 -15.20 -6.18
C HIS A 118 -4.10 -16.30 -7.16
N ARG A 119 -3.97 -15.98 -8.46
CA ARG A 119 -3.80 -16.99 -9.54
C ARG A 119 -2.57 -17.88 -9.45
N LYS A 120 -1.52 -17.43 -8.76
CA LYS A 120 -0.24 -18.19 -8.69
C LYS A 120 -0.06 -18.96 -7.39
N THR A 121 -0.99 -18.81 -6.46
CA THR A 121 -0.93 -19.45 -5.12
C THR A 121 -2.31 -19.92 -4.72
N PRO A 122 -2.44 -20.86 -3.78
CA PRO A 122 -3.71 -21.12 -3.12
C PRO A 122 -4.29 -19.85 -2.50
N TRP A 123 -5.53 -19.92 -2.02
CA TRP A 123 -6.15 -18.85 -1.25
C TRP A 123 -5.22 -18.35 -0.13
N ILE A 124 -5.05 -17.03 -0.05
CA ILE A 124 -4.15 -16.38 0.91
C ILE A 124 -5.02 -15.62 1.93
N GLU A 125 -4.83 -15.91 3.21
CA GLU A 125 -5.42 -15.08 4.26
C GLU A 125 -4.90 -13.65 4.12
N SER A 126 -5.81 -12.67 4.13
CA SER A 126 -5.46 -11.27 3.95
C SER A 126 -6.57 -10.38 4.50
N ASP A 127 -6.26 -9.56 5.50
CA ASP A 127 -7.22 -8.64 6.12
C ASP A 127 -6.86 -7.16 5.91
N PRO A 128 -7.09 -6.60 4.72
CA PRO A 128 -6.84 -5.17 4.47
C PRO A 128 -7.79 -4.23 5.23
N LYS A 129 -8.96 -4.71 5.66
CA LYS A 129 -9.86 -3.90 6.51
C LYS A 129 -9.30 -3.78 7.92
N GLY A 130 -8.81 -4.87 8.48
CA GLY A 130 -8.11 -4.88 9.76
C GLY A 130 -6.85 -4.04 9.72
N LEU A 131 -6.06 -4.14 8.65
CA LEU A 131 -4.87 -3.32 8.46
C LEU A 131 -5.19 -1.82 8.43
N ARG A 132 -6.23 -1.42 7.69
CA ARG A 132 -6.70 -0.02 7.69
C ARG A 132 -7.17 0.43 9.06
N LYS A 133 -7.93 -0.42 9.76
CA LYS A 133 -8.40 -0.11 11.12
C LYS A 133 -7.22 0.08 12.07
N TRP A 134 -6.29 -0.87 12.09
CA TRP A 134 -5.06 -0.79 12.89
C TRP A 134 -4.31 0.53 12.62
N PHE A 135 -4.05 0.87 11.36
CA PHE A 135 -3.32 2.10 11.04
C PHE A 135 -4.07 3.37 11.46
N ASN A 136 -5.40 3.39 11.34
CA ASN A 136 -6.18 4.54 11.81
C ASN A 136 -6.18 4.66 13.34
N ASP A 137 -6.21 3.54 14.06
CA ASP A 137 -6.09 3.51 15.51
C ASP A 137 -4.71 4.02 15.96
N GLU A 138 -3.63 3.61 15.29
CA GLU A 138 -2.28 4.14 15.50
C GLU A 138 -2.20 5.66 15.25
N CYS A 139 -2.81 6.15 14.18
CA CYS A 139 -2.83 7.57 13.84
C CYS A 139 -3.62 8.41 14.84
N ALA A 140 -4.57 7.84 15.58
CA ALA A 140 -5.29 8.56 16.61
C ALA A 140 -4.40 8.96 17.79
N ASN A 141 -3.31 8.21 18.02
CA ASN A 141 -2.38 8.42 19.13
C ASN A 141 -1.00 8.94 18.69
N LYS A 142 -0.73 9.00 17.38
CA LYS A 142 0.57 9.35 16.80
C LYS A 142 0.43 10.57 15.89
N VAL A 143 0.68 11.75 16.44
CA VAL A 143 0.56 13.02 15.73
C VAL A 143 1.46 13.04 14.49
N ASN A 144 0.94 13.49 13.37
CA ASN A 144 1.64 13.58 12.07
C ASN A 144 2.00 12.22 11.42
N LEU A 145 1.67 11.06 11.99
CA LEU A 145 2.08 9.76 11.42
C LEU A 145 1.71 9.62 9.93
N LYS A 146 0.49 10.02 9.53
CA LYS A 146 0.08 9.97 8.10
C LYS A 146 0.97 10.83 7.19
N ARG A 147 1.45 11.95 7.69
CA ARG A 147 2.34 12.86 6.94
C ARG A 147 3.73 12.28 6.84
N ILE A 148 4.27 11.73 7.93
CA ILE A 148 5.55 11.01 7.95
C ILE A 148 5.55 9.86 6.95
N VAL A 149 4.48 9.04 6.93
CA VAL A 149 4.33 7.95 5.95
C VAL A 149 4.36 8.48 4.51
N ARG A 150 3.67 9.60 4.23
CA ARG A 150 3.67 10.20 2.88
C ARG A 150 5.06 10.74 2.51
N TYR A 151 5.80 11.35 3.43
CA TYR A 151 7.16 11.80 3.17
C TYR A 151 8.10 10.64 2.82
N LEU A 152 8.03 9.54 3.57
CA LEU A 152 8.82 8.34 3.28
C LEU A 152 8.47 7.71 1.92
N LYS A 153 7.18 7.67 1.58
CA LYS A 153 6.75 7.19 0.26
C LYS A 153 7.24 8.09 -0.86
N ALA A 154 7.09 9.41 -0.72
CA ALA A 154 7.55 10.38 -1.72
C ALA A 154 9.06 10.30 -1.94
N TRP A 155 9.83 10.17 -0.86
CA TRP A 155 11.27 9.93 -0.94
C TRP A 155 11.59 8.62 -1.71
N CYS A 156 10.92 7.51 -1.38
CA CYS A 156 11.12 6.25 -2.10
C CYS A 156 10.73 6.34 -3.58
N ASP A 157 9.66 7.06 -3.90
CA ASP A 157 9.22 7.21 -5.29
C ASP A 157 10.23 8.05 -6.08
N ASN A 158 10.80 9.12 -5.48
CA ASN A 158 11.88 9.90 -6.09
C ASN A 158 13.12 9.05 -6.36
N ILE A 159 13.55 8.21 -5.40
CA ILE A 159 14.69 7.30 -5.60
C ILE A 159 14.43 6.31 -6.75
N LYS A 160 13.20 5.78 -6.88
CA LYS A 160 12.83 4.89 -7.99
C LYS A 160 12.83 5.61 -9.33
N ASP A 161 12.39 6.87 -9.36
CA ASP A 161 12.35 7.68 -10.58
C ASP A 161 13.78 8.04 -11.05
N GLU A 162 14.66 8.38 -10.14
CA GLU A 162 16.04 8.76 -10.43
C GLU A 162 17.00 7.57 -10.63
N THR A 163 16.62 6.37 -10.16
CA THR A 163 17.51 5.20 -10.13
C THR A 163 16.75 3.91 -10.42
N ASP A 164 17.49 2.83 -10.77
CA ASP A 164 16.94 1.48 -10.92
C ASP A 164 16.77 0.73 -9.57
N LYS A 165 16.93 1.39 -8.43
CA LYS A 165 16.88 0.75 -7.11
C LYS A 165 15.45 0.35 -6.73
N LYS A 166 15.32 -0.89 -6.25
CA LYS A 166 14.03 -1.43 -5.79
C LYS A 166 13.78 -1.07 -4.33
N MET A 167 13.22 0.09 -4.08
CA MET A 167 12.87 0.55 -2.75
C MET A 167 11.72 -0.29 -2.12
N PRO A 168 11.51 -0.23 -0.79
CA PRO A 168 10.40 -0.88 -0.12
C PRO A 168 9.04 -0.42 -0.64
N THR A 169 8.04 -1.28 -0.45
CA THR A 169 6.65 -0.95 -0.78
C THR A 169 6.08 0.07 0.21
N GLY A 170 5.03 0.79 -0.20
CA GLY A 170 4.33 1.71 0.68
C GLY A 170 3.76 1.06 1.94
N CYS A 171 3.46 -0.24 1.89
CA CYS A 171 3.03 -1.02 3.06
C CYS A 171 4.16 -1.12 4.09
N ILE A 172 5.35 -1.53 3.67
CA ILE A 172 6.54 -1.61 4.54
C ILE A 172 6.85 -0.24 5.17
N LEU A 173 6.85 0.83 4.37
CA LEU A 173 7.11 2.18 4.87
C LEU A 173 6.06 2.61 5.92
N THR A 174 4.81 2.21 5.73
CA THR A 174 3.74 2.47 6.70
C THR A 174 3.99 1.75 8.02
N MET A 175 4.39 0.46 7.96
CA MET A 175 4.73 -0.32 9.16
C MET A 175 5.94 0.26 9.88
N LEU A 176 7.03 0.49 9.16
CA LEU A 176 8.27 1.02 9.74
C LEU A 176 8.06 2.41 10.37
N ALA A 177 7.32 3.30 9.72
CA ALA A 177 7.00 4.61 10.29
C ALA A 177 6.17 4.51 11.57
N THR A 178 5.28 3.53 11.64
CA THR A 178 4.43 3.29 12.80
C THR A 178 5.22 2.68 13.96
N GLU A 179 6.07 1.70 13.68
CA GLU A 179 6.91 1.00 14.66
C GLU A 179 8.01 1.91 15.24
N HIS A 180 8.66 2.68 14.37
CA HIS A 180 9.76 3.57 14.74
C HIS A 180 9.32 5.03 14.93
N PHE A 181 8.06 5.22 15.25
CA PHE A 181 7.49 6.54 15.48
C PHE A 181 8.28 7.32 16.53
N ALA A 182 8.41 8.62 16.31
CA ALA A 182 8.95 9.58 17.27
C ALA A 182 7.89 10.61 17.62
N GLU A 183 7.75 10.93 18.89
CA GLU A 183 6.89 12.03 19.30
C GLU A 183 7.43 13.37 18.74
N PRO A 184 6.55 14.30 18.37
CA PRO A 184 6.99 15.64 18.00
C PRO A 184 7.64 16.33 19.23
N ASP A 185 8.53 17.28 18.96
CA ASP A 185 9.07 18.16 19.99
C ASP A 185 7.99 19.14 20.52
N ASP A 186 8.33 19.93 21.55
CA ASP A 186 7.43 20.90 22.19
C ASP A 186 6.88 21.95 21.21
N ASP A 187 7.64 22.26 20.15
CA ASP A 187 7.25 23.17 19.08
C ASP A 187 6.45 22.47 17.96
N ASN A 188 6.19 21.16 18.08
CA ASN A 188 5.52 20.31 17.09
C ASN A 188 6.16 20.40 15.68
N ARG A 189 7.48 20.44 15.63
CA ARG A 189 8.26 20.54 14.39
C ARG A 189 8.32 19.20 13.67
N GLU A 190 7.67 19.11 12.53
CA GLU A 190 7.63 17.88 11.72
C GLU A 190 8.97 17.50 11.11
N ASP A 191 9.83 18.47 10.81
CA ASP A 191 11.18 18.23 10.30
C ASP A 191 12.07 17.55 11.36
N VAL A 192 11.96 17.96 12.61
CA VAL A 192 12.62 17.31 13.76
C VAL A 192 12.06 15.90 13.94
N GLN A 193 10.73 15.77 13.95
CA GLN A 193 10.07 14.48 14.08
C GLN A 193 10.47 13.51 12.95
N MET A 194 10.52 13.98 11.70
CA MET A 194 10.95 13.17 10.55
C MET A 194 12.39 12.70 10.72
N ARG A 195 13.34 13.59 11.11
CA ARG A 195 14.70 13.20 11.42
C ARG A 195 14.76 12.10 12.48
N ASP A 196 13.97 12.21 13.55
CA ASP A 196 14.00 11.24 14.65
C ASP A 196 13.41 9.89 14.24
N VAL A 197 12.39 9.88 13.41
CA VAL A 197 11.87 8.64 12.78
C VAL A 197 12.96 7.99 11.92
N LEU A 198 13.64 8.75 11.05
CA LEU A 198 14.72 8.24 10.20
C LEU A 198 15.90 7.66 11.02
N VAL A 199 16.25 8.32 12.12
CA VAL A 199 17.30 7.80 13.03
C VAL A 199 16.88 6.47 13.63
N LYS A 200 15.68 6.39 14.22
CA LYS A 200 15.16 5.14 14.80
C LYS A 200 15.05 4.00 13.78
N MET A 201 14.53 4.29 12.58
CA MET A 201 14.43 3.31 11.50
C MET A 201 15.80 2.79 11.08
N TYR A 202 16.76 3.70 10.85
CA TYR A 202 18.11 3.30 10.45
C TYR A 202 18.81 2.46 11.53
N ASP A 203 18.76 2.90 12.78
CA ASP A 203 19.40 2.20 13.90
C ASP A 203 18.81 0.79 14.07
N ALA A 204 17.49 0.65 13.98
CA ALA A 204 16.81 -0.65 14.05
C ALA A 204 17.20 -1.56 12.87
N LEU A 205 17.09 -1.07 11.63
CA LEU A 205 17.35 -1.87 10.43
C LEU A 205 18.84 -2.21 10.24
N SER A 206 19.75 -1.39 10.78
CA SER A 206 21.21 -1.65 10.73
C SER A 206 21.70 -2.62 11.80
N ALA A 207 20.89 -2.91 12.81
CA ALA A 207 21.22 -3.89 13.84
C ALA A 207 21.22 -5.33 13.28
N GLU A 208 21.90 -6.23 13.95
CA GLU A 208 21.89 -7.65 13.61
C GLU A 208 20.44 -8.21 13.65
N GLY A 209 19.99 -8.80 12.54
CA GLY A 209 18.62 -9.28 12.40
C GLY A 209 17.57 -8.17 12.26
N GLY A 210 17.98 -6.91 12.04
CA GLY A 210 17.10 -5.74 12.02
C GLY A 210 16.11 -5.67 10.84
N PHE A 211 16.36 -6.38 9.73
CA PHE A 211 15.43 -6.44 8.60
C PHE A 211 14.25 -7.37 8.89
N LYS A 212 13.37 -6.90 9.75
CA LYS A 212 12.12 -7.56 10.10
C LYS A 212 10.99 -6.54 10.14
N CYS A 213 9.87 -6.84 9.48
CA CYS A 213 8.69 -5.99 9.43
C CYS A 213 7.43 -6.85 9.40
N ILE A 214 6.88 -7.13 10.56
CA ILE A 214 5.72 -8.02 10.69
C ILE A 214 4.43 -7.26 10.43
N ARG A 215 3.60 -7.79 9.53
CA ARG A 215 2.24 -7.27 9.31
C ARG A 215 1.42 -7.44 10.59
N PRO A 216 0.69 -6.40 11.07
CA PRO A 216 -0.07 -6.49 12.32
C PRO A 216 -1.41 -7.21 12.21
N THR A 217 -1.75 -7.70 11.02
CA THR A 217 -2.98 -8.44 10.70
C THR A 217 -2.66 -9.67 9.87
N GLU A 218 -3.65 -10.52 9.64
CA GLU A 218 -3.49 -11.67 8.73
C GLU A 218 -2.85 -11.24 7.40
N PRO A 219 -1.85 -12.04 6.95
CA PRO A 219 -1.38 -13.33 7.46
C PRO A 219 -0.22 -13.23 8.49
N TYR A 220 0.05 -12.08 9.10
CA TYR A 220 1.13 -11.82 10.07
C TYR A 220 2.54 -12.16 9.53
N ASP A 221 2.72 -12.03 8.22
CA ASP A 221 3.95 -12.32 7.51
C ASP A 221 5.04 -11.24 7.75
N ASP A 222 6.29 -11.64 7.54
CA ASP A 222 7.40 -10.68 7.49
C ASP A 222 7.47 -10.08 6.08
N LEU A 223 7.18 -8.80 5.97
CA LEU A 223 7.14 -8.07 4.70
C LEU A 223 8.54 -7.92 4.04
N PHE A 224 9.62 -8.21 4.77
CA PHE A 224 10.97 -8.32 4.21
C PHE A 224 11.33 -9.74 3.77
N GLU A 225 10.45 -10.72 3.99
CA GLU A 225 10.66 -12.05 3.47
C GLU A 225 10.82 -12.01 1.95
N GLY A 226 11.82 -12.71 1.45
CA GLY A 226 12.15 -12.72 0.01
C GLY A 226 12.93 -11.50 -0.51
N TYR A 227 13.25 -10.49 0.33
CA TYR A 227 14.18 -9.44 -0.07
C TYR A 227 15.61 -9.97 -0.14
N SER A 228 16.26 -9.80 -1.31
CA SER A 228 17.67 -10.15 -1.45
C SER A 228 18.56 -9.24 -0.59
N GLU A 229 19.71 -9.73 -0.18
CA GLU A 229 20.70 -8.94 0.58
C GLU A 229 21.14 -7.68 -0.18
N LYS A 230 21.21 -7.74 -1.52
CA LYS A 230 21.46 -6.57 -2.36
C LYS A 230 20.37 -5.50 -2.15
N ARG A 231 19.09 -5.89 -2.21
CA ARG A 231 17.96 -4.96 -2.04
C ARG A 231 17.92 -4.35 -0.63
N LYS A 232 18.17 -5.16 0.39
CA LYS A 232 18.27 -4.69 1.79
C LYS A 232 19.38 -3.67 1.95
N LYS A 233 20.56 -3.97 1.39
CA LYS A 233 21.72 -3.09 1.43
C LYS A 233 21.46 -1.76 0.71
N GLU A 234 20.93 -1.80 -0.51
CA GLU A 234 20.56 -0.61 -1.28
C GLU A 234 19.58 0.29 -0.51
N PHE A 235 18.54 -0.28 0.08
CA PHE A 235 17.61 0.47 0.92
C PHE A 235 18.29 1.08 2.15
N LEU A 236 19.13 0.34 2.84
CA LEU A 236 19.82 0.83 4.03
C LEU A 236 20.81 1.96 3.71
N GLU A 237 21.48 1.91 2.56
CA GLU A 237 22.36 2.98 2.08
C GLU A 237 21.58 4.26 1.79
N GLU A 238 20.44 4.17 1.11
CA GLU A 238 19.58 5.33 0.86
C GLU A 238 18.97 5.90 2.16
N LEU A 239 18.52 5.04 3.06
CA LEU A 239 18.00 5.46 4.36
C LEU A 239 19.06 6.15 5.20
N LYS A 240 20.31 5.68 5.14
CA LYS A 240 21.46 6.32 5.80
C LYS A 240 21.67 7.73 5.23
N SER A 241 21.70 7.86 3.91
CA SER A 241 21.88 9.17 3.25
C SER A 241 20.77 10.14 3.67
N PHE A 242 19.52 9.71 3.60
CA PHE A 242 18.37 10.54 3.98
C PHE A 242 18.41 10.96 5.46
N LYS A 243 18.77 10.04 6.37
CA LYS A 243 18.97 10.34 7.78
C LYS A 243 20.06 11.39 7.98
N GLU A 244 21.21 11.24 7.31
CA GLU A 244 22.34 12.18 7.43
C GLU A 244 21.98 13.57 6.89
N ASP A 245 21.22 13.64 5.79
CA ASP A 245 20.70 14.90 5.23
C ASP A 245 19.73 15.56 6.20
N ALA A 246 18.79 14.81 6.76
CA ALA A 246 17.85 15.33 7.77
C ALA A 246 18.58 15.89 9.00
N VAL A 247 19.60 15.18 9.51
CA VAL A 247 20.42 15.67 10.63
C VAL A 247 21.18 16.94 10.26
N ARG A 248 21.76 17.01 9.06
CA ARG A 248 22.45 18.22 8.58
C ARG A 248 21.49 19.40 8.43
N ALA A 249 20.30 19.17 7.86
CA ALA A 249 19.29 20.20 7.67
C ALA A 249 18.85 20.82 9.01
N ILE A 250 18.54 19.98 9.99
CA ILE A 250 18.10 20.47 11.34
C ILE A 250 19.20 21.25 12.05
N ASN A 251 20.46 20.88 11.87
CA ASN A 251 21.59 21.57 12.48
C ASN A 251 22.08 22.80 11.70
N CYS A 252 21.52 23.05 10.51
CA CYS A 252 21.89 24.19 9.69
C CYS A 252 21.30 25.48 10.25
N LYS A 253 22.18 26.49 10.47
CA LYS A 253 21.76 27.81 11.01
C LYS A 253 21.03 28.68 9.99
N ASN A 254 21.28 28.45 8.71
CA ASN A 254 20.67 29.19 7.62
C ASN A 254 19.50 28.37 7.04
N PRO A 255 18.24 28.85 7.15
CA PRO A 255 17.08 28.13 6.63
C PRO A 255 17.14 27.84 5.15
N HIS A 256 17.69 28.76 4.33
CA HIS A 256 17.87 28.53 2.90
C HIS A 256 18.80 27.36 2.60
N ASP A 257 19.96 27.32 3.29
CA ASP A 257 20.93 26.24 3.12
C ASP A 257 20.38 24.90 3.67
N ALA A 258 19.54 24.94 4.70
CA ALA A 258 18.84 23.77 5.23
C ALA A 258 17.91 23.13 4.19
N CYS A 259 17.22 23.93 3.38
CA CYS A 259 16.32 23.44 2.34
C CYS A 259 17.05 22.81 1.13
N LEU A 260 18.36 22.99 1.03
CA LEU A 260 19.20 22.42 -0.04
C LEU A 260 19.89 21.12 0.39
N LYS A 261 19.66 20.65 1.59
CA LYS A 261 20.21 19.41 2.16
C LYS A 261 19.21 18.28 2.09
#